data_7951eb89a6d59fa13405b583c0853707
#
_entry.id   7951eb89a6d59fa13405b583c0853707
#
_cell.length_a   1.000
_cell.length_b   1.000
_cell.length_c   1.000
_cell.angle_alpha   90.00
_cell.angle_beta   90.00
_cell.angle_gamma   90.00
#
_symmetry.space_group_name_H-M   'P 1'
#
loop_
_entity.id
_entity.type
_entity.pdbx_description
1 polymer ?
#
loop_
_entity_poly.entity_id
_entity_poly.type
_entity_poly.pdbx_seq_one_letter_code
_entity_poly.pdbx_strand_id
1 'polypeptide(L)'
;SDLYMVELTLEKMRNGGIYDQVGGGLCRYSTDYRWLVPHFEKMLYDNALFAQVALECYQVTRNPFYKEIAEDIFHYIKRDMSAEDGSFCSAEDADSEGLEGLFYLWSADEFKKTVQKGYSDILANYWNVTLEGNFEGKNILNVSQSSKMLSEQLGLDGNEFKSIIKSA
;
A
#
# COMPACT_ATOMS: atom_id res chain seq x y z
N SER A 1 -14.54 14.64 15.54
CA SER A 1 -13.48 14.84 16.57
C SER A 1 -12.13 14.79 15.88
N ASP A 2 -11.11 15.32 16.51
CA ASP A 2 -9.73 15.33 15.97
C ASP A 2 -9.22 13.92 15.70
N LEU A 3 -9.53 12.97 16.60
CA LEU A 3 -9.21 11.56 16.40
C LEU A 3 -9.82 11.01 15.10
N TYR A 4 -11.08 11.32 14.81
CA TYR A 4 -11.72 10.89 13.56
C TYR A 4 -10.97 11.40 12.31
N MET A 5 -10.45 12.62 12.34
CA MET A 5 -9.67 13.16 11.23
C MET A 5 -8.34 12.42 11.05
N VAL A 6 -7.68 12.05 12.14
CA VAL A 6 -6.46 11.24 12.11
C VAL A 6 -6.75 9.85 11.53
N GLU A 7 -7.78 9.17 12.05
CA GLU A 7 -8.19 7.85 11.56
C GLU A 7 -8.51 7.88 10.07
N LEU A 8 -9.34 8.83 9.63
CA LEU A 8 -9.71 8.99 8.22
C LEU A 8 -8.48 9.23 7.33
N THR A 9 -7.55 10.07 7.78
CA THR A 9 -6.34 10.38 7.02
C THR A 9 -5.46 9.14 6.88
N LEU A 10 -5.18 8.42 7.97
CA LEU A 10 -4.40 7.19 7.95
C LEU A 10 -5.03 6.13 7.04
N GLU A 11 -6.35 5.94 7.11
CA GLU A 11 -7.07 5.02 6.23
C GLU A 11 -6.95 5.40 4.75
N LYS A 12 -7.12 6.67 4.41
CA LYS A 12 -7.02 7.15 3.03
C LYS A 12 -5.62 7.02 2.48
N MET A 13 -4.61 7.35 3.27
CA MET A 13 -3.21 7.17 2.88
C MET A 13 -2.86 5.69 2.72
N ARG A 14 -3.21 4.82 3.69
CA ARG A 14 -2.92 3.38 3.63
C ARG A 14 -3.58 2.69 2.44
N ASN A 15 -4.79 3.09 2.10
CA ASN A 15 -5.57 2.50 1.01
C ASN A 15 -5.29 3.17 -0.35
N GLY A 16 -4.70 4.33 -0.38
CA GLY A 16 -4.33 5.06 -1.60
C GLY A 16 -3.13 4.47 -2.32
N GLY A 17 -2.87 4.97 -3.52
CA GLY A 17 -1.67 4.62 -4.29
C GLY A 17 -0.38 5.24 -3.73
N ILE A 18 -0.48 6.20 -2.81
CA ILE A 18 0.67 6.72 -2.06
C ILE A 18 1.33 5.65 -1.17
N TYR A 19 0.58 4.62 -0.78
CA TYR A 19 1.11 3.47 -0.05
C TYR A 19 1.36 2.32 -1.04
N ASP A 20 2.56 1.75 -1.03
CA ASP A 20 2.88 0.58 -1.84
C ASP A 20 2.14 -0.65 -1.28
N GLN A 21 1.14 -1.10 -2.02
CA GLN A 21 0.22 -2.17 -1.61
C GLN A 21 0.86 -3.57 -1.59
N VAL A 22 2.00 -3.73 -2.25
CA VAL A 22 2.73 -5.01 -2.36
C VAL A 22 4.01 -4.99 -1.54
N GLY A 23 4.88 -4.03 -1.81
CA GLY A 23 6.19 -3.93 -1.15
C GLY A 23 6.13 -3.27 0.23
N GLY A 24 5.05 -2.58 0.55
CA GLY A 24 4.97 -1.75 1.75
C GLY A 24 5.73 -0.44 1.63
N GLY A 25 5.60 0.38 2.64
CA GLY A 25 6.19 1.71 2.64
C GLY A 25 5.31 2.78 2.00
N LEU A 26 5.50 4.00 2.48
CA LEU A 26 4.78 5.19 2.04
C LEU A 26 5.67 6.00 1.10
N CYS A 27 5.13 6.39 -0.05
CA CYS A 27 5.74 7.38 -0.93
C CYS A 27 5.67 8.78 -0.30
N ARG A 28 6.54 9.68 -0.72
CA ARG A 28 6.81 10.96 -0.07
C ARG A 28 5.60 11.87 0.04
N TYR A 29 4.86 12.09 -1.05
CA TYR A 29 3.65 12.91 -1.09
C TYR A 29 2.74 12.49 -2.25
N SER A 30 1.45 12.83 -2.13
CA SER A 30 0.50 12.65 -3.22
C SER A 30 0.47 13.89 -4.11
N THR A 31 0.41 13.70 -5.41
CA THR A 31 0.26 14.78 -6.41
C THR A 31 -1.20 15.11 -6.67
N ASP A 32 -2.14 14.33 -6.12
CA ASP A 32 -3.58 14.53 -6.26
C ASP A 32 -4.30 14.55 -4.90
N TYR A 33 -5.57 14.95 -4.90
CA TYR A 33 -6.40 15.04 -3.68
C TYR A 33 -6.99 13.71 -3.20
N ARG A 34 -6.77 12.61 -3.94
CA ARG A 34 -7.33 11.27 -3.65
C ARG A 34 -6.32 10.33 -3.00
N TRP A 35 -5.08 10.77 -2.81
CA TRP A 35 -3.97 9.92 -2.38
C TRP A 35 -3.62 8.79 -3.37
N LEU A 36 -3.95 8.98 -4.67
CA LEU A 36 -3.77 7.96 -5.69
C LEU A 36 -2.42 8.03 -6.39
N VAL A 37 -2.07 9.19 -6.94
CA VAL A 37 -0.83 9.37 -7.70
C VAL A 37 0.24 9.98 -6.82
N PRO A 38 1.26 9.22 -6.41
CA PRO A 38 2.33 9.77 -5.59
C PRO A 38 3.46 10.36 -6.45
N HIS A 39 4.33 11.14 -5.82
CA HIS A 39 5.74 11.17 -6.19
C HIS A 39 6.37 9.90 -5.61
N PHE A 40 6.92 9.03 -6.46
CA PHE A 40 7.22 7.63 -6.09
C PHE A 40 8.47 7.46 -5.18
N GLU A 41 9.19 8.53 -4.86
CA GLU A 41 10.28 8.51 -3.88
C GLU A 41 9.77 8.08 -2.50
N LYS A 42 10.48 7.19 -1.83
CA LYS A 42 10.16 6.80 -0.44
C LYS A 42 11.25 7.31 0.49
N MET A 43 10.87 8.12 1.48
CA MET A 43 11.79 8.68 2.47
C MET A 43 11.71 7.92 3.80
N LEU A 44 12.85 7.69 4.42
CA LEU A 44 12.90 7.06 5.74
C LEU A 44 12.11 7.85 6.79
N TYR A 45 12.26 9.19 6.81
CA TYR A 45 11.58 10.03 7.80
C TYR A 45 10.06 10.05 7.65
N ASP A 46 9.53 10.02 6.41
CA ASP A 46 8.08 9.96 6.17
C ASP A 46 7.51 8.62 6.67
N ASN A 47 8.20 7.53 6.37
CA ASN A 47 7.82 6.20 6.82
C ASN A 47 7.89 6.07 8.35
N ALA A 48 8.93 6.60 8.98
CA ALA A 48 9.08 6.60 10.43
C ALA A 48 7.96 7.37 11.13
N LEU A 49 7.63 8.57 10.63
CA LEU A 49 6.54 9.40 11.18
C LEU A 49 5.17 8.76 10.95
N PHE A 50 4.93 8.16 9.78
CA PHE A 50 3.67 7.48 9.50
C PHE A 50 3.47 6.26 10.41
N ALA A 51 4.51 5.45 10.63
CA ALA A 51 4.47 4.33 11.56
C ALA A 51 4.24 4.79 13.01
N GLN A 52 4.87 5.90 13.42
CA GLN A 52 4.66 6.47 14.75
C GLN A 52 3.21 6.89 14.97
N VAL A 53 2.62 7.67 14.04
CA VAL A 53 1.22 8.12 14.14
C VAL A 53 0.26 6.93 14.11
N ALA A 54 0.51 5.91 13.28
CA ALA A 54 -0.27 4.69 13.26
C ALA A 54 -0.22 3.95 14.61
N LEU A 55 0.97 3.84 15.22
CA LEU A 55 1.13 3.22 16.54
C LEU A 55 0.40 3.99 17.63
N GLU A 56 0.50 5.31 17.66
CA GLU A 56 -0.23 6.17 18.59
C GLU A 56 -1.75 6.02 18.41
N CYS A 57 -2.23 5.99 17.16
CA CYS A 57 -3.64 5.75 16.86
C CYS A 57 -4.10 4.37 17.36
N TYR A 58 -3.28 3.32 17.18
CA TYR A 58 -3.55 2.01 17.77
C TYR A 58 -3.62 2.04 19.29
N GLN A 59 -2.73 2.75 19.96
CA GLN A 59 -2.71 2.86 21.42
C GLN A 59 -4.01 3.47 21.98
N VAL A 60 -4.58 4.43 21.26
CA VAL A 60 -5.82 5.12 21.63
C VAL A 60 -7.06 4.29 21.28
N THR A 61 -7.11 3.75 20.04
CA THR A 61 -8.33 3.13 19.49
C THR A 61 -8.44 1.63 19.75
N ARG A 62 -7.29 0.97 19.92
CA ARG A 62 -7.14 -0.50 19.95
C ARG A 62 -7.58 -1.19 18.65
N ASN A 63 -7.76 -0.44 17.56
CA ASN A 63 -8.07 -0.99 16.26
C ASN A 63 -6.81 -1.62 15.64
N PRO A 64 -6.82 -2.96 15.38
CA PRO A 64 -5.65 -3.67 14.87
C PRO A 64 -5.16 -3.20 13.50
N PHE A 65 -6.01 -2.53 12.72
CA PHE A 65 -5.65 -1.95 11.43
C PHE A 65 -4.44 -1.01 11.53
N TYR A 66 -4.39 -0.15 12.56
CA TYR A 66 -3.28 0.78 12.75
C TYR A 66 -1.99 0.09 13.23
N LYS A 67 -2.13 -1.00 13.99
CA LYS A 67 -1.00 -1.85 14.34
C LYS A 67 -0.40 -2.51 13.09
N GLU A 68 -1.25 -3.07 12.22
CA GLU A 68 -0.84 -3.69 10.95
C GLU A 68 -0.05 -2.68 10.09
N ILE A 69 -0.50 -1.42 9.99
CA ILE A 69 0.24 -0.36 9.27
C ILE A 69 1.67 -0.19 9.82
N ALA A 70 1.80 -0.04 11.14
CA ALA A 70 3.12 0.18 11.74
C ALA A 70 4.05 -1.03 11.54
N GLU A 71 3.52 -2.25 11.68
CA GLU A 71 4.27 -3.49 11.46
C GLU A 71 4.72 -3.62 10.00
N ASP A 72 3.86 -3.32 9.03
CA ASP A 72 4.17 -3.36 7.60
C ASP A 72 5.28 -2.36 7.25
N ILE A 73 5.21 -1.13 7.78
CA ILE A 73 6.27 -0.12 7.58
C ILE A 73 7.60 -0.59 8.18
N PHE A 74 7.60 -1.17 9.38
CA PHE A 74 8.84 -1.68 9.98
C PHE A 74 9.42 -2.86 9.19
N HIS A 75 8.58 -3.73 8.63
CA HIS A 75 9.04 -4.80 7.75
C HIS A 75 9.68 -4.23 6.48
N TYR A 76 9.05 -3.26 5.84
CA TYR A 76 9.59 -2.56 4.67
C TYR A 76 10.96 -1.91 4.99
N ILE A 77 11.06 -1.09 6.05
CA ILE A 77 12.32 -0.43 6.42
C ILE A 77 13.43 -1.45 6.68
N LYS A 78 13.12 -2.55 7.37
CA LYS A 78 14.12 -3.60 7.67
C LYS A 78 14.57 -4.36 6.42
N ARG A 79 13.68 -4.58 5.47
CA ARG A 79 13.98 -5.33 4.25
C ARG A 79 14.72 -4.48 3.21
N ASP A 80 14.22 -3.25 2.97
CA ASP A 80 14.61 -2.46 1.80
C ASP A 80 15.50 -1.25 2.15
N MET A 81 15.32 -0.65 3.33
CA MET A 81 16.06 0.55 3.73
C MET A 81 17.21 0.28 4.71
N SER A 82 17.50 -0.99 5.06
CA SER A 82 18.61 -1.33 5.95
C SER A 82 19.83 -1.75 5.15
N ALA A 83 20.99 -1.16 5.45
CA ALA A 83 22.27 -1.54 4.91
C ALA A 83 22.90 -2.70 5.72
N GLU A 84 23.89 -3.39 5.11
CA GLU A 84 24.59 -4.53 5.73
C GLU A 84 25.32 -4.18 7.04
N ASP A 85 25.78 -2.94 7.17
CA ASP A 85 26.45 -2.43 8.38
C ASP A 85 25.48 -2.05 9.52
N GLY A 86 24.15 -2.23 9.31
CA GLY A 86 23.10 -1.88 10.26
C GLY A 86 22.66 -0.43 10.22
N SER A 87 23.18 0.39 9.32
CA SER A 87 22.67 1.73 9.04
C SER A 87 21.40 1.68 8.20
N PHE A 88 20.69 2.81 8.10
CA PHE A 88 19.51 2.95 7.25
C PHE A 88 19.80 3.89 6.09
N CYS A 89 19.32 3.52 4.89
CA CYS A 89 19.25 4.43 3.76
C CYS A 89 18.23 5.53 4.04
N SER A 90 18.50 6.76 3.61
CA SER A 90 17.63 7.90 3.85
C SER A 90 16.42 7.94 2.90
N ALA A 91 16.56 7.35 1.71
CA ALA A 91 15.53 7.36 0.66
C ALA A 91 15.71 6.17 -0.31
N GLU A 92 14.61 5.82 -0.98
CA GLU A 92 14.59 5.09 -2.25
C GLU A 92 14.23 6.06 -3.37
N ASP A 93 14.93 5.93 -4.50
CA ASP A 93 14.69 6.75 -5.68
C ASP A 93 13.30 6.49 -6.28
N ALA A 94 12.66 7.55 -6.79
CA ALA A 94 11.41 7.45 -7.52
C ALA A 94 11.59 6.81 -8.91
N ASP A 95 12.82 6.92 -9.48
CA ASP A 95 13.12 6.47 -10.82
C ASP A 95 13.64 5.03 -10.84
N SER A 96 13.11 4.24 -11.75
CA SER A 96 13.71 2.96 -12.16
C SER A 96 13.81 2.91 -13.68
N GLU A 97 14.95 2.44 -14.19
CA GLU A 97 15.22 2.38 -15.63
C GLU A 97 15.09 3.75 -16.35
N GLY A 98 15.28 4.86 -15.61
CA GLY A 98 15.16 6.23 -16.11
C GLY A 98 13.73 6.76 -16.24
N LEU A 99 12.76 6.09 -15.65
CA LEU A 99 11.35 6.49 -15.62
C LEU A 99 10.82 6.50 -14.19
N GLU A 100 10.18 7.61 -13.80
CA GLU A 100 9.56 7.74 -12.49
C GLU A 100 8.41 6.74 -12.32
N GLY A 101 8.42 6.03 -11.21
CA GLY A 101 7.35 5.12 -10.80
C GLY A 101 7.27 3.81 -11.57
N LEU A 102 8.13 3.55 -12.56
CA LEU A 102 8.02 2.37 -13.41
C LEU A 102 7.95 1.06 -12.61
N PHE A 103 8.71 0.96 -11.53
CA PHE A 103 8.75 -0.21 -10.64
C PHE A 103 7.40 -0.50 -9.94
N TYR A 104 6.59 0.53 -9.73
CA TYR A 104 5.33 0.44 -8.99
C TYR A 104 4.08 0.35 -9.88
N LEU A 105 4.28 0.42 -11.20
CA LEU A 105 3.20 0.49 -12.18
C LEU A 105 2.94 -0.86 -12.84
N TRP A 106 1.68 -1.28 -12.88
CA TRP A 106 1.25 -2.57 -13.39
C TRP A 106 0.37 -2.41 -14.64
N SER A 107 0.69 -3.10 -15.73
CA SER A 107 -0.33 -3.39 -16.73
C SER A 107 -1.28 -4.47 -16.21
N ALA A 108 -2.52 -4.48 -16.68
CA ALA A 108 -3.48 -5.50 -16.26
C ALA A 108 -3.03 -6.92 -16.63
N ASP A 109 -2.37 -7.07 -17.78
CA ASP A 109 -1.86 -8.37 -18.24
C ASP A 109 -0.67 -8.86 -17.41
N GLU A 110 0.26 -7.98 -17.04
CA GLU A 110 1.38 -8.28 -16.17
C GLU A 110 0.89 -8.68 -14.78
N PHE A 111 -0.02 -7.89 -14.21
CA PHE A 111 -0.63 -8.20 -12.93
C PHE A 111 -1.27 -9.59 -12.92
N LYS A 112 -2.11 -9.92 -13.91
CA LYS A 112 -2.79 -11.23 -14.01
C LYS A 112 -1.84 -12.40 -14.19
N LYS A 113 -0.66 -12.18 -14.79
CA LYS A 113 0.36 -13.23 -14.95
C LYS A 113 1.19 -13.47 -13.69
N THR A 114 1.38 -12.41 -12.89
CA THR A 114 2.23 -12.42 -11.70
C THR A 114 1.51 -12.99 -10.48
N VAL A 115 0.25 -12.59 -10.27
CA VAL A 115 -0.52 -13.04 -9.12
C VAL A 115 -0.94 -14.51 -9.23
N GLN A 116 -1.17 -15.14 -8.09
CA GLN A 116 -1.53 -16.56 -8.02
C GLN A 116 -2.73 -16.89 -8.91
N LYS A 117 -2.57 -17.93 -9.74
CA LYS A 117 -3.61 -18.39 -10.67
C LYS A 117 -4.88 -18.80 -9.91
N GLY A 118 -6.01 -18.24 -10.33
CA GLY A 118 -7.32 -18.45 -9.68
C GLY A 118 -7.79 -17.29 -8.78
N TYR A 119 -6.88 -16.40 -8.35
CA TYR A 119 -7.21 -15.23 -7.56
C TYR A 119 -7.02 -13.91 -8.31
N SER A 120 -6.58 -13.95 -9.56
CA SER A 120 -6.24 -12.74 -10.34
C SER A 120 -7.39 -11.74 -10.45
N ASP A 121 -8.62 -12.20 -10.69
CA ASP A 121 -9.77 -11.29 -10.81
C ASP A 121 -10.21 -10.73 -9.45
N ILE A 122 -10.09 -11.53 -8.38
CA ILE A 122 -10.37 -11.09 -7.00
C ILE A 122 -9.37 -10.03 -6.58
N LEU A 123 -8.08 -10.27 -6.83
CA LEU A 123 -7.00 -9.36 -6.47
C LEU A 123 -7.00 -8.09 -7.35
N ALA A 124 -7.34 -8.23 -8.65
CA ALA A 124 -7.53 -7.08 -9.53
C ALA A 124 -8.68 -6.18 -9.05
N ASN A 125 -9.79 -6.77 -8.58
CA ASN A 125 -10.88 -6.00 -7.97
C ASN A 125 -10.45 -5.33 -6.66
N TYR A 126 -9.73 -6.05 -5.80
CA TYR A 126 -9.25 -5.52 -4.51
C TYR A 126 -8.29 -4.35 -4.69
N TRP A 127 -7.32 -4.47 -5.59
CA TRP A 127 -6.33 -3.43 -5.87
C TRP A 127 -6.71 -2.50 -7.02
N ASN A 128 -7.97 -2.53 -7.44
CA ASN A 128 -8.54 -1.62 -8.44
C ASN A 128 -7.78 -1.60 -9.77
N VAL A 129 -7.35 -2.77 -10.23
CA VAL A 129 -6.63 -2.95 -11.51
C VAL A 129 -7.64 -3.06 -12.65
N THR A 130 -7.50 -2.19 -13.66
CA THR A 130 -8.34 -2.15 -14.87
C THR A 130 -7.49 -2.25 -16.14
N LEU A 131 -8.15 -2.56 -17.27
CA LEU A 131 -7.47 -2.63 -18.58
C LEU A 131 -6.99 -1.26 -19.04
N GLU A 132 -7.78 -0.22 -18.75
CA GLU A 132 -7.47 1.17 -19.12
C GLU A 132 -6.37 1.77 -18.25
N GLY A 133 -6.18 1.23 -17.05
CA GLY A 133 -5.28 1.78 -16.05
C GLY A 133 -5.82 3.05 -15.39
N ASN A 134 -5.17 3.47 -14.32
CA ASN A 134 -5.50 4.70 -13.58
C ASN A 134 -4.38 5.75 -13.64
N PHE A 135 -3.25 5.42 -14.30
CA PHE A 135 -2.12 6.29 -14.50
C PHE A 135 -1.36 5.90 -15.79
N GLU A 136 -1.37 6.76 -16.82
CA GLU A 136 -0.64 6.59 -18.09
C GLU A 136 -0.82 5.20 -18.76
N GLY A 137 -2.04 4.66 -18.72
CA GLY A 137 -2.36 3.35 -19.28
C GLY A 137 -1.90 2.15 -18.44
N LYS A 138 -1.35 2.40 -17.25
CA LYS A 138 -0.99 1.41 -16.24
C LYS A 138 -1.77 1.62 -14.95
N ASN A 139 -1.58 0.75 -13.99
CA ASN A 139 -2.28 0.79 -12.71
C ASN A 139 -1.30 1.05 -11.56
N ILE A 140 -1.59 2.08 -10.78
CA ILE A 140 -1.13 2.24 -9.41
C ILE A 140 -2.09 1.44 -8.54
N LEU A 141 -1.59 0.47 -7.78
CA LEU A 141 -2.42 -0.35 -6.90
C LEU A 141 -2.97 0.49 -5.75
N ASN A 142 -4.27 0.39 -5.53
CA ASN A 142 -4.96 1.09 -4.44
C ASN A 142 -6.19 0.30 -4.01
N VAL A 143 -6.62 0.47 -2.76
CA VAL A 143 -7.77 -0.24 -2.19
C VAL A 143 -8.98 0.69 -2.14
N SER A 144 -9.98 0.44 -2.98
CA SER A 144 -11.22 1.24 -3.02
C SER A 144 -12.31 0.71 -2.08
N GLN A 145 -12.26 -0.58 -1.74
CA GLN A 145 -13.23 -1.25 -0.86
C GLN A 145 -12.50 -1.97 0.27
N SER A 146 -13.08 -1.98 1.47
CA SER A 146 -12.49 -2.72 2.58
C SER A 146 -12.45 -4.23 2.27
N SER A 147 -11.42 -4.90 2.77
CA SER A 147 -11.30 -6.36 2.64
C SER A 147 -12.53 -7.10 3.16
N LYS A 148 -13.18 -6.57 4.21
CA LYS A 148 -14.41 -7.12 4.77
C LYS A 148 -15.57 -7.05 3.78
N MET A 149 -15.81 -5.89 3.16
CA MET A 149 -16.89 -5.74 2.17
C MET A 149 -16.69 -6.65 0.98
N LEU A 150 -15.46 -6.75 0.49
CA LEU A 150 -15.15 -7.57 -0.68
C LEU A 150 -15.24 -9.07 -0.35
N SER A 151 -14.78 -9.50 0.81
CA SER A 151 -14.94 -10.91 1.24
C SER A 151 -16.42 -11.31 1.38
N GLU A 152 -17.26 -10.43 1.94
CA GLU A 152 -18.72 -10.65 2.03
C GLU A 152 -19.36 -10.77 0.63
N GLN A 153 -18.99 -9.91 -0.31
CA GLN A 153 -19.49 -9.95 -1.71
C GLN A 153 -19.07 -11.23 -2.44
N LEU A 154 -17.90 -11.75 -2.14
CA LEU A 154 -17.35 -12.97 -2.75
C LEU A 154 -17.76 -14.26 -2.01
N GLY A 155 -18.45 -14.14 -0.87
CA GLY A 155 -18.81 -15.28 -0.02
C GLY A 155 -17.61 -15.99 0.61
N LEU A 156 -16.50 -15.27 0.80
CA LEU A 156 -15.27 -15.77 1.42
C LEU A 156 -15.22 -15.43 2.90
N ASP A 157 -14.58 -16.30 3.70
CA ASP A 157 -14.23 -15.93 5.07
C ASP A 157 -13.17 -14.81 5.07
N GLY A 158 -13.30 -13.87 6.02
CA GLY A 158 -12.40 -12.72 6.09
C GLY A 158 -10.93 -13.09 6.33
N ASN A 159 -10.65 -14.20 7.03
CA ASN A 159 -9.28 -14.68 7.23
C ASN A 159 -8.74 -15.36 5.99
N GLU A 160 -9.60 -16.10 5.28
CA GLU A 160 -9.26 -16.69 3.97
C GLU A 160 -8.88 -15.60 2.97
N PHE A 161 -9.70 -14.54 2.88
CA PHE A 161 -9.43 -13.41 2.00
C PHE A 161 -8.13 -12.68 2.36
N LYS A 162 -7.87 -12.43 3.66
CA LYS A 162 -6.59 -11.87 4.11
C LYS A 162 -5.39 -12.76 3.74
N SER A 163 -5.55 -14.09 3.80
CA SER A 163 -4.51 -15.03 3.39
C SER A 163 -4.22 -14.94 1.89
N ILE A 164 -5.26 -14.81 1.07
CA ILE A 164 -5.12 -14.61 -0.39
C ILE A 164 -4.34 -13.33 -0.68
N ILE A 165 -4.69 -12.21 -0.05
CA ILE A 165 -3.96 -10.94 -0.23
C ILE A 165 -2.48 -11.07 0.16
N LYS A 166 -2.18 -11.77 1.27
CA LYS A 166 -0.80 -11.93 1.74
C LYS A 166 0.05 -12.90 0.91
N SER A 167 -0.59 -13.78 0.13
CA SER A 167 0.09 -14.77 -0.72
C SER A 167 0.27 -14.30 -2.16
N ALA A 168 -0.26 -13.14 -2.50
CA ALA A 168 -0.20 -12.54 -3.83
C ALA A 168 1.16 -11.91 -4.09
#